data_68895377d8b6cd62db9c60eab721e430
#
_entry.id   68895377d8b6cd62db9c60eab721e430
#
_cell.length_a   1.000
_cell.length_b   1.000
_cell.length_c   1.000
_cell.angle_alpha   90.00
_cell.angle_beta   90.00
_cell.angle_gamma   90.00
#
_symmetry.space_group_name_H-M   'P 1'
#
loop_
_entity.id
_entity.type
_entity.pdbx_description
1 polymer ?
#
loop_
_entity_poly.entity_id
_entity_poly.type
_entity_poly.pdbx_seq_one_letter_code
_entity_poly.pdbx_strand_id
1 'polypeptide(L)'
;MTWHGRAHSVKVLLLAGEASGLIYADRLRELLSGHEVRGYSDYGFETHDLAVMGFWPVLRRLFYFLRVKRTMERAIDEWRPDVVCTIDYPGMNLKLDLYARCRGIRTLHVVCPQVWAWKSGRIPKIEASVDRLCCFFPFEPALFTPGFAEFVGHPLAEDFARDRASRPSAGPEKGLVAILPGSRLGEIEKHLPTMLSAVALLEGVRVAIPAANERALAAIRRIVSGFDFRRGGSGSGGTPEVSVQLGGARDVLCRAECAVVASGTATLEAALARCPTVLVYRVSAALAWFARRVIKGVRHIGLANVIWEKSGEVGEEPMPELLQEDFTAERVAAELSKWLKDPSARARAAARLDAVVGALETDGSAFARIAGAVLSPPDR
;
A
#
# COMPACT_ATOMS: atom_id res chain seq x y z
N MET A 1 22.09 36.68 0.53
CA MET A 1 23.46 36.12 0.57
C MET A 1 23.39 34.76 -0.14
N THR A 2 23.87 34.75 -1.36
CA THR A 2 23.93 33.54 -2.23
C THR A 2 25.03 32.63 -1.70
N TRP A 3 24.63 31.45 -1.24
CA TRP A 3 25.53 30.38 -0.80
C TRP A 3 26.18 29.73 -2.04
N HIS A 4 27.28 30.35 -2.53
CA HIS A 4 28.18 29.75 -3.52
C HIS A 4 29.35 29.13 -2.75
N GLY A 5 29.20 27.88 -2.33
CA GLY A 5 30.28 27.13 -1.70
C GLY A 5 30.08 25.66 -1.89
N ARG A 6 30.98 25.01 -2.65
CA ARG A 6 31.23 23.57 -2.92
C ARG A 6 30.09 22.67 -2.45
N ALA A 7 29.48 21.93 -3.39
CA ALA A 7 28.51 20.89 -3.07
C ALA A 7 29.18 19.88 -2.12
N HIS A 8 29.06 20.07 -0.81
CA HIS A 8 29.46 19.06 0.16
C HIS A 8 28.56 17.85 -0.04
N SER A 9 29.18 16.70 -0.32
CA SER A 9 28.46 15.43 -0.36
C SER A 9 27.85 15.18 1.03
N VAL A 10 26.52 15.09 1.10
CA VAL A 10 25.77 14.78 2.32
C VAL A 10 25.86 13.28 2.59
N LYS A 11 26.12 12.89 3.83
CA LYS A 11 26.10 11.50 4.27
C LYS A 11 24.69 11.11 4.73
N VAL A 12 24.05 10.21 4.01
CA VAL A 12 22.68 9.77 4.25
C VAL A 12 22.66 8.30 4.68
N LEU A 13 22.17 8.01 5.89
CA LEU A 13 21.86 6.64 6.31
C LEU A 13 20.41 6.35 5.96
N LEU A 14 20.18 5.60 4.86
CA LEU A 14 18.86 5.30 4.31
C LEU A 14 18.44 3.88 4.68
N LEU A 15 17.45 3.75 5.56
CA LEU A 15 17.04 2.47 6.16
C LEU A 15 15.61 2.09 5.77
N ALA A 16 15.44 1.05 4.96
CA ALA A 16 14.16 0.47 4.58
C ALA A 16 14.05 -0.97 5.08
N GLY A 17 13.05 -1.25 5.94
CA GLY A 17 12.92 -2.55 6.61
C GLY A 17 11.88 -3.50 5.99
N GLU A 18 11.15 -3.07 4.95
CA GLU A 18 10.12 -3.86 4.25
C GLU A 18 10.31 -3.82 2.74
N ALA A 19 9.74 -4.82 2.04
CA ALA A 19 9.90 -4.95 0.59
C ALA A 19 9.37 -3.71 -0.20
N SER A 20 8.25 -3.13 0.23
CA SER A 20 7.73 -1.87 -0.35
C SER A 20 8.68 -0.70 -0.10
N GLY A 21 9.26 -0.64 1.09
CA GLY A 21 10.24 0.38 1.46
C GLY A 21 11.53 0.31 0.63
N LEU A 22 11.94 -0.88 0.18
CA LEU A 22 13.10 -1.04 -0.71
C LEU A 22 12.91 -0.34 -2.05
N ILE A 23 11.74 -0.50 -2.66
CA ILE A 23 11.43 0.16 -3.95
C ILE A 23 11.56 1.69 -3.78
N TYR A 24 11.13 2.21 -2.64
CA TYR A 24 11.25 3.64 -2.35
C TYR A 24 12.70 4.05 -2.05
N ALA A 25 13.45 3.20 -1.34
CA ALA A 25 14.86 3.45 -1.05
C ALA A 25 15.71 3.47 -2.33
N ASP A 26 15.47 2.57 -3.27
CA ASP A 26 16.20 2.51 -4.54
C ASP A 26 15.97 3.78 -5.37
N ARG A 27 14.72 4.23 -5.49
CA ARG A 27 14.39 5.50 -6.17
C ARG A 27 15.01 6.72 -5.49
N LEU A 28 15.02 6.75 -4.15
CA LEU A 28 15.69 7.82 -3.41
C LEU A 28 17.21 7.78 -3.59
N ARG A 29 17.84 6.59 -3.65
CA ARG A 29 19.28 6.46 -3.97
C ARG A 29 19.62 7.05 -5.32
N GLU A 30 18.79 6.83 -6.34
CA GLU A 30 18.99 7.42 -7.67
C GLU A 30 18.99 8.96 -7.59
N LEU A 31 18.03 9.55 -6.89
CA LEU A 31 17.92 11.00 -6.71
C LEU A 31 19.05 11.58 -5.83
N LEU A 32 19.60 10.77 -4.95
CA LEU A 32 20.70 11.13 -4.04
C LEU A 32 22.08 10.69 -4.58
N SER A 33 22.19 10.37 -5.86
CA SER A 33 23.42 9.81 -6.47
C SER A 33 24.67 10.71 -6.35
N GLY A 34 24.50 12.03 -6.12
CA GLY A 34 25.60 12.96 -5.82
C GLY A 34 26.08 12.98 -4.36
N HIS A 35 25.52 12.10 -3.50
CA HIS A 35 25.72 12.07 -2.05
C HIS A 35 26.21 10.69 -1.58
N GLU A 36 26.74 10.60 -0.37
CA GLU A 36 27.17 9.30 0.20
C GLU A 36 26.00 8.63 0.90
N VAL A 37 25.41 7.58 0.29
CA VAL A 37 24.24 6.89 0.80
C VAL A 37 24.60 5.48 1.24
N ARG A 38 24.34 5.13 2.51
CA ARG A 38 24.46 3.78 3.05
C ARG A 38 23.11 3.28 3.59
N GLY A 39 22.91 1.98 3.55
CA GLY A 39 21.70 1.33 4.05
C GLY A 39 21.99 0.04 4.80
N TYR A 40 20.99 -0.78 5.08
CA TYR A 40 21.15 -2.05 5.77
C TYR A 40 22.12 -3.01 5.06
N SER A 41 22.09 -3.05 3.71
CA SER A 41 22.95 -3.90 2.89
C SER A 41 24.44 -3.60 3.05
N ASP A 42 24.80 -2.34 3.24
CA ASP A 42 26.20 -1.92 3.46
C ASP A 42 26.79 -2.44 4.77
N TYR A 43 25.94 -2.94 5.65
CA TYR A 43 26.31 -3.53 6.94
C TYR A 43 25.99 -5.03 7.03
N GLY A 44 25.73 -5.68 5.87
CA GLY A 44 25.51 -7.13 5.75
C GLY A 44 24.12 -7.61 6.18
N PHE A 45 23.09 -6.76 6.08
CA PHE A 45 21.72 -7.14 6.37
C PHE A 45 20.85 -7.02 5.11
N GLU A 46 20.24 -8.14 4.72
CA GLU A 46 19.28 -8.15 3.62
C GLU A 46 17.89 -7.76 4.12
N THR A 47 17.20 -6.89 3.38
CA THR A 47 15.89 -6.39 3.79
C THR A 47 14.82 -7.51 3.84
N HIS A 48 14.94 -8.55 3.01
CA HIS A 48 14.02 -9.68 3.06
C HIS A 48 14.09 -10.43 4.41
N ASP A 49 15.24 -10.40 5.10
CA ASP A 49 15.41 -10.98 6.44
C ASP A 49 14.79 -10.11 7.55
N LEU A 50 14.61 -8.82 7.28
CA LEU A 50 13.97 -7.87 8.19
C LEU A 50 12.44 -7.91 8.09
N ALA A 51 11.89 -8.23 6.91
CA ALA A 51 10.46 -8.24 6.61
C ALA A 51 9.74 -9.45 7.23
N VAL A 52 9.84 -9.62 8.55
CA VAL A 52 9.20 -10.72 9.30
C VAL A 52 7.97 -10.19 10.00
N MET A 53 6.79 -10.70 9.62
CA MET A 53 5.52 -10.38 10.24
C MET A 53 5.04 -11.46 11.21
N GLY A 54 4.43 -11.05 12.32
CA GLY A 54 3.81 -11.92 13.31
C GLY A 54 4.62 -12.09 14.59
N PHE A 55 3.92 -12.36 15.70
CA PHE A 55 4.52 -12.41 17.04
C PHE A 55 5.57 -13.53 17.20
N TRP A 56 5.26 -14.76 16.79
CA TRP A 56 6.15 -15.92 16.94
C TRP A 56 7.40 -15.85 16.04
N PRO A 57 7.31 -15.50 14.75
CA PRO A 57 8.50 -15.32 13.92
C PRO A 57 9.43 -14.21 14.44
N VAL A 58 8.88 -13.09 14.93
CA VAL A 58 9.67 -12.00 15.51
C VAL A 58 10.36 -12.45 16.79
N LEU A 59 9.68 -13.21 17.68
CA LEU A 59 10.27 -13.70 18.92
C LEU A 59 11.43 -14.67 18.65
N ARG A 60 11.29 -15.56 17.66
CA ARG A 60 12.36 -16.49 17.25
C ARG A 60 13.59 -15.78 16.68
N ARG A 61 13.42 -14.60 16.09
CA ARG A 61 14.50 -13.78 15.52
C ARG A 61 14.90 -12.59 16.41
N LEU A 62 14.51 -12.58 17.67
CA LEU A 62 14.77 -11.45 18.58
C LEU A 62 16.27 -11.10 18.66
N PHE A 63 17.16 -12.10 18.77
CA PHE A 63 18.62 -11.87 18.78
C PHE A 63 19.12 -11.28 17.46
N TYR A 64 18.55 -11.69 16.32
CA TYR A 64 18.88 -11.11 15.03
C TYR A 64 18.49 -9.63 14.98
N PHE A 65 17.28 -9.26 15.38
CA PHE A 65 16.85 -7.86 15.43
C PHE A 65 17.65 -7.01 16.41
N LEU A 66 18.06 -7.58 17.55
CA LEU A 66 18.95 -6.90 18.48
C LEU A 66 20.35 -6.68 17.89
N ARG A 67 20.86 -7.65 17.12
CA ARG A 67 22.11 -7.50 16.37
C ARG A 67 22.00 -6.40 15.33
N VAL A 68 20.96 -6.42 14.48
CA VAL A 68 20.70 -5.36 13.49
C VAL A 68 20.68 -4.00 14.16
N LYS A 69 19.88 -3.83 15.21
CA LYS A 69 19.79 -2.58 15.96
C LYS A 69 21.15 -2.09 16.43
N ARG A 70 21.91 -2.93 17.11
CA ARG A 70 23.26 -2.58 17.65
C ARG A 70 24.25 -2.22 16.54
N THR A 71 24.19 -2.92 15.41
CA THR A 71 25.07 -2.62 14.27
C THR A 71 24.70 -1.26 13.66
N MET A 72 23.41 -0.93 13.52
CA MET A 72 23.00 0.39 13.02
C MET A 72 23.34 1.50 14.02
N GLU A 73 23.19 1.28 15.31
CA GLU A 73 23.61 2.24 16.35
C GLU A 73 25.12 2.54 16.27
N ARG A 74 25.96 1.49 16.07
CA ARG A 74 27.40 1.67 15.84
C ARG A 74 27.68 2.43 14.53
N ALA A 75 26.96 2.08 13.44
CA ALA A 75 27.10 2.79 12.18
C ALA A 75 26.79 4.29 12.32
N ILE A 76 25.77 4.64 13.09
CA ILE A 76 25.43 6.04 13.40
C ILE A 76 26.58 6.71 14.18
N ASP A 77 27.17 6.03 15.18
CA ASP A 77 28.24 6.58 16.01
C ASP A 77 29.57 6.72 15.26
N GLU A 78 29.94 5.73 14.44
CA GLU A 78 31.25 5.67 13.78
C GLU A 78 31.26 6.48 12.47
N TRP A 79 30.21 6.31 11.64
CA TRP A 79 30.16 6.97 10.32
C TRP A 79 29.67 8.41 10.40
N ARG A 80 28.89 8.76 11.46
CA ARG A 80 28.35 10.09 11.70
C ARG A 80 27.62 10.64 10.45
N PRO A 81 26.50 10.06 10.05
CA PRO A 81 25.72 10.58 8.94
C PRO A 81 25.20 11.99 9.24
N ASP A 82 25.03 12.82 8.22
CA ASP A 82 24.41 14.13 8.35
C ASP A 82 22.90 14.00 8.56
N VAL A 83 22.31 12.94 7.99
CA VAL A 83 20.88 12.61 8.13
C VAL A 83 20.66 11.12 8.17
N VAL A 84 19.76 10.68 9.06
CA VAL A 84 19.17 9.33 9.07
C VAL A 84 17.78 9.43 8.47
N CYS A 85 17.59 8.79 7.30
CA CYS A 85 16.31 8.71 6.61
C CYS A 85 15.80 7.28 6.72
N THR A 86 14.69 7.08 7.42
CA THR A 86 14.08 5.77 7.59
C THR A 86 12.78 5.67 6.82
N ILE A 87 12.51 4.50 6.23
CA ILE A 87 11.31 4.25 5.42
C ILE A 87 10.51 3.13 6.04
N ASP A 88 9.25 3.44 6.44
CA ASP A 88 8.33 2.49 7.05
C ASP A 88 8.95 1.73 8.24
N TYR A 89 8.48 0.52 8.56
CA TYR A 89 9.04 -0.35 9.61
C TYR A 89 9.18 0.32 10.99
N PRO A 90 8.12 0.98 11.51
CA PRO A 90 8.21 1.87 12.67
C PRO A 90 8.63 1.17 13.97
N GLY A 91 8.56 -0.16 14.01
CA GLY A 91 8.98 -0.95 15.19
C GLY A 91 10.48 -0.88 15.47
N MET A 92 11.29 -0.80 14.42
CA MET A 92 12.76 -0.68 14.49
C MET A 92 13.20 0.75 14.18
N ASN A 93 12.72 1.31 13.08
CA ASN A 93 13.19 2.56 12.52
C ASN A 93 13.01 3.73 13.48
N LEU A 94 11.85 3.90 14.13
CA LEU A 94 11.66 4.95 15.13
C LEU A 94 12.60 4.86 16.34
N LYS A 95 13.13 3.68 16.66
CA LYS A 95 14.14 3.55 17.72
C LYS A 95 15.51 4.01 17.24
N LEU A 96 15.84 3.78 15.97
CA LEU A 96 17.09 4.23 15.35
C LEU A 96 17.04 5.74 15.11
N ASP A 97 15.87 6.27 14.70
CA ASP A 97 15.64 7.71 14.58
C ASP A 97 15.87 8.41 15.93
N LEU A 98 15.23 7.92 16.99
CA LEU A 98 15.45 8.46 18.35
C LEU A 98 16.92 8.39 18.77
N TYR A 99 17.59 7.29 18.45
CA TYR A 99 19.01 7.11 18.77
C TYR A 99 19.89 8.14 18.07
N ALA A 100 19.65 8.38 16.78
CA ALA A 100 20.34 9.39 15.98
C ALA A 100 20.05 10.82 16.48
N ARG A 101 18.77 11.13 16.71
CA ARG A 101 18.33 12.43 17.21
C ARG A 101 18.97 12.79 18.55
N CYS A 102 19.07 11.85 19.48
CA CYS A 102 19.78 12.05 20.75
C CYS A 102 21.29 12.36 20.60
N ARG A 103 21.84 12.15 19.39
CA ARG A 103 23.24 12.49 19.03
C ARG A 103 23.37 13.75 18.21
N GLY A 104 22.28 14.49 18.05
CA GLY A 104 22.22 15.70 17.25
C GLY A 104 22.27 15.45 15.74
N ILE A 105 22.02 14.22 15.29
CA ILE A 105 21.92 13.84 13.89
C ILE A 105 20.47 14.04 13.46
N ARG A 106 20.28 14.71 12.34
CA ARG A 106 18.95 14.97 11.78
C ARG A 106 18.25 13.67 11.37
N THR A 107 16.95 13.60 11.59
CA THR A 107 16.15 12.42 11.33
C THR A 107 14.92 12.73 10.48
N LEU A 108 14.67 11.90 9.47
CA LEU A 108 13.50 11.95 8.61
C LEU A 108 12.86 10.56 8.53
N HIS A 109 11.59 10.45 8.89
CA HIS A 109 10.84 9.21 8.72
C HIS A 109 9.87 9.34 7.55
N VAL A 110 9.91 8.39 6.64
CA VAL A 110 9.03 8.32 5.47
C VAL A 110 8.01 7.22 5.70
N VAL A 111 6.76 7.46 5.38
CA VAL A 111 5.56 6.66 5.65
C VAL A 111 5.07 6.80 7.10
N CYS A 112 3.97 7.53 7.26
CA CYS A 112 3.34 7.69 8.56
C CYS A 112 2.88 6.35 9.14
N PRO A 113 3.27 5.98 10.38
CA PRO A 113 2.67 4.84 11.06
C PRO A 113 1.14 5.02 11.16
N GLN A 114 0.38 3.95 10.95
CA GLN A 114 -1.11 3.99 10.88
C GLN A 114 -1.77 4.35 12.23
N VAL A 115 -1.36 5.46 12.85
CA VAL A 115 -1.90 5.96 14.12
C VAL A 115 -3.35 6.44 14.00
N TRP A 116 -3.79 6.75 12.79
CA TRP A 116 -5.16 7.11 12.46
C TRP A 116 -6.14 5.92 12.53
N ALA A 117 -5.67 4.69 12.36
CA ALA A 117 -6.49 3.49 12.45
C ALA A 117 -6.49 2.91 13.89
N TRP A 118 -5.32 2.92 14.53
CA TRP A 118 -5.14 2.32 15.85
C TRP A 118 -3.94 2.93 16.58
N LYS A 119 -3.98 2.92 17.92
CA LYS A 119 -2.88 3.40 18.79
C LYS A 119 -2.49 4.88 18.55
N SER A 120 -3.47 5.77 18.45
CA SER A 120 -3.25 7.23 18.37
C SER A 120 -2.38 7.79 19.51
N GLY A 121 -2.41 7.16 20.70
CA GLY A 121 -1.51 7.50 21.82
C GLY A 121 -0.01 7.35 21.53
N ARG A 122 0.40 6.85 20.33
CA ARG A 122 1.81 6.82 19.91
C ARG A 122 2.30 8.13 19.28
N ILE A 123 1.42 9.06 18.98
CA ILE A 123 1.78 10.33 18.31
C ILE A 123 2.89 11.06 19.08
N PRO A 124 2.81 11.33 20.41
CA PRO A 124 3.88 12.01 21.12
C PRO A 124 5.22 11.28 21.07
N LYS A 125 5.19 9.94 21.03
CA LYS A 125 6.40 9.14 20.91
C LYS A 125 7.03 9.25 19.51
N ILE A 126 6.24 9.35 18.46
CA ILE A 126 6.72 9.55 17.09
C ILE A 126 7.37 10.93 16.99
N GLU A 127 6.71 11.98 17.48
CA GLU A 127 7.24 13.35 17.49
C GLU A 127 8.53 13.48 18.30
N ALA A 128 8.67 12.71 19.39
CA ALA A 128 9.90 12.65 20.15
C ALA A 128 11.02 11.90 19.42
N SER A 129 10.69 11.01 18.48
CA SER A 129 11.66 10.11 17.84
C SER A 129 12.30 10.68 16.59
N VAL A 130 11.60 11.53 15.84
CA VAL A 130 12.07 12.08 14.56
C VAL A 130 11.95 13.60 14.52
N ASP A 131 12.70 14.26 13.63
CA ASP A 131 12.60 15.71 13.42
C ASP A 131 11.52 16.06 12.38
N ARG A 132 11.37 15.23 11.34
CA ARG A 132 10.36 15.39 10.28
C ARG A 132 9.74 14.06 9.87
N LEU A 133 8.44 14.10 9.52
CA LEU A 133 7.68 12.96 9.03
C LEU A 133 7.12 13.26 7.63
N CYS A 134 7.47 12.44 6.63
CA CYS A 134 6.87 12.49 5.30
C CYS A 134 5.69 11.53 5.23
N CYS A 135 4.51 12.07 4.97
CA CYS A 135 3.24 11.36 4.93
C CYS A 135 2.81 11.08 3.49
N PHE A 136 2.21 9.90 3.25
CA PHE A 136 1.66 9.51 1.95
C PHE A 136 0.16 9.77 1.81
N PHE A 137 -0.53 10.09 2.91
CA PHE A 137 -1.94 10.44 2.88
C PHE A 137 -2.15 11.89 3.35
N PRO A 138 -3.04 12.65 2.66
CA PRO A 138 -3.20 14.09 2.90
C PRO A 138 -3.77 14.43 4.28
N PHE A 139 -4.48 13.50 4.91
CA PHE A 139 -5.06 13.69 6.25
C PHE A 139 -4.09 13.42 7.40
N GLU A 140 -2.95 12.77 7.14
CA GLU A 140 -2.01 12.36 8.18
C GLU A 140 -1.30 13.53 8.87
N PRO A 141 -0.85 14.59 8.17
CA PRO A 141 -0.19 15.73 8.83
C PRO A 141 -1.03 16.39 9.91
N ALA A 142 -2.35 16.45 9.76
CA ALA A 142 -3.27 17.05 10.73
C ALA A 142 -3.34 16.31 12.08
N LEU A 143 -2.75 15.12 12.17
CA LEU A 143 -2.68 14.33 13.41
C LEU A 143 -1.51 14.76 14.32
N PHE A 144 -0.57 15.52 13.80
CA PHE A 144 0.67 15.90 14.46
C PHE A 144 0.75 17.41 14.73
N THR A 145 1.73 17.81 15.50
CA THR A 145 2.03 19.22 15.71
C THR A 145 2.28 19.93 14.37
N PRO A 146 1.70 21.12 14.14
CA PRO A 146 1.92 21.86 12.91
C PRO A 146 3.40 22.02 12.54
N GLY A 147 3.77 21.69 11.31
CA GLY A 147 5.14 21.74 10.80
C GLY A 147 5.98 20.47 11.04
N PHE A 148 5.50 19.52 11.86
CA PHE A 148 6.22 18.26 12.11
C PHE A 148 6.08 17.28 10.94
N ALA A 149 4.89 17.15 10.39
CA ALA A 149 4.57 16.20 9.32
C ALA A 149 4.15 16.93 8.04
N GLU A 150 4.55 16.38 6.90
CA GLU A 150 4.26 16.94 5.57
C GLU A 150 3.68 15.86 4.66
N PHE A 151 2.61 16.20 3.93
CA PHE A 151 2.10 15.37 2.85
C PHE A 151 2.97 15.56 1.61
N VAL A 152 3.68 14.53 1.20
CA VAL A 152 4.61 14.56 0.06
C VAL A 152 4.02 14.02 -1.25
N GLY A 153 2.78 13.55 -1.21
CA GLY A 153 2.15 12.79 -2.31
C GLY A 153 2.36 11.28 -2.13
N HIS A 154 1.58 10.50 -2.90
CA HIS A 154 1.68 9.05 -2.82
C HIS A 154 2.46 8.49 -4.03
N PRO A 155 3.57 7.73 -3.84
CA PRO A 155 4.39 7.21 -4.95
C PRO A 155 3.62 6.39 -5.99
N LEU A 156 2.63 5.59 -5.55
CA LEU A 156 1.78 4.84 -6.47
C LEU A 156 0.93 5.78 -7.34
N ALA A 157 0.43 6.90 -6.82
CA ALA A 157 -0.34 7.86 -7.61
C ALA A 157 0.53 8.47 -8.73
N GLU A 158 1.78 8.82 -8.41
CA GLU A 158 2.77 9.28 -9.41
C GLU A 158 3.02 8.22 -10.50
N ASP A 159 3.18 6.95 -10.11
CA ASP A 159 3.38 5.87 -11.06
C ASP A 159 2.18 5.68 -11.99
N PHE A 160 0.96 5.71 -11.44
CA PHE A 160 -0.27 5.60 -12.25
C PHE A 160 -0.49 6.82 -13.15
N ALA A 161 -0.15 8.03 -12.70
CA ALA A 161 -0.23 9.24 -13.51
C ALA A 161 0.73 9.18 -14.69
N ARG A 162 1.97 8.73 -14.47
CA ARG A 162 2.98 8.54 -15.52
C ARG A 162 2.56 7.48 -16.54
N ASP A 163 2.05 6.34 -16.09
CA ASP A 163 1.58 5.28 -16.98
C ASP A 163 0.37 5.74 -17.82
N ARG A 164 -0.53 6.54 -17.25
CA ARG A 164 -1.65 7.15 -17.99
C ARG A 164 -1.17 8.12 -19.09
N ALA A 165 -0.17 8.93 -18.77
CA ALA A 165 0.38 9.88 -19.75
C ALA A 165 1.10 9.19 -20.91
N SER A 166 1.64 7.98 -20.70
CA SER A 166 2.39 7.23 -21.70
C SER A 166 1.56 6.25 -22.53
N ARG A 167 0.33 5.92 -22.09
CA ARG A 167 -0.56 4.96 -22.80
C ARG A 167 -1.74 5.68 -23.43
N PRO A 168 -2.10 5.35 -24.69
CA PRO A 168 -3.39 5.76 -25.26
C PRO A 168 -4.51 5.19 -24.37
N SER A 169 -5.50 6.01 -24.06
CA SER A 169 -6.70 5.59 -23.32
C SER A 169 -7.55 4.64 -24.15
N ALA A 170 -7.15 3.39 -24.25
CA ALA A 170 -8.08 2.33 -24.57
C ALA A 170 -9.01 2.20 -23.35
N GLY A 171 -10.31 2.41 -23.52
CA GLY A 171 -11.27 2.21 -22.43
C GLY A 171 -11.22 0.76 -21.90
N PRO A 172 -11.99 0.47 -20.83
CA PRO A 172 -11.99 -0.87 -20.26
C PRO A 172 -12.48 -1.92 -21.27
N GLU A 173 -11.88 -3.10 -21.21
CA GLU A 173 -12.26 -4.23 -22.06
C GLU A 173 -13.59 -4.80 -21.62
N LYS A 174 -14.54 -4.87 -22.54
CA LYS A 174 -15.90 -5.36 -22.27
C LYS A 174 -15.89 -6.76 -21.67
N GLY A 175 -16.60 -6.92 -20.56
CA GLY A 175 -16.74 -8.19 -19.85
C GLY A 175 -15.50 -8.62 -19.06
N LEU A 176 -14.42 -7.83 -19.01
CA LEU A 176 -13.24 -8.18 -18.23
C LEU A 176 -13.42 -7.82 -16.76
N VAL A 177 -13.33 -8.82 -15.90
CA VAL A 177 -13.37 -8.69 -14.42
C VAL A 177 -12.00 -9.02 -13.85
N ALA A 178 -11.43 -8.10 -13.06
CA ALA A 178 -10.21 -8.35 -12.33
C ALA A 178 -10.50 -9.01 -10.98
N ILE A 179 -9.73 -10.06 -10.61
CA ILE A 179 -9.79 -10.70 -9.28
C ILE A 179 -8.44 -10.57 -8.60
N LEU A 180 -8.38 -9.88 -7.47
CA LEU A 180 -7.18 -9.74 -6.64
C LEU A 180 -7.43 -10.34 -5.25
N PRO A 181 -7.16 -11.64 -5.04
CA PRO A 181 -7.57 -12.37 -3.83
C PRO A 181 -6.67 -12.12 -2.61
N GLY A 182 -5.61 -11.32 -2.78
CA GLY A 182 -4.57 -11.06 -1.81
C GLY A 182 -3.21 -11.63 -2.23
N SER A 183 -2.18 -11.32 -1.45
CA SER A 183 -0.79 -11.73 -1.72
C SER A 183 -0.31 -12.91 -0.87
N ARG A 184 -1.00 -13.19 0.24
CA ARG A 184 -0.65 -14.27 1.19
C ARG A 184 -1.48 -15.50 0.93
N LEU A 185 -0.87 -16.70 1.05
CA LEU A 185 -1.56 -17.98 0.80
C LEU A 185 -2.87 -18.10 1.58
N GLY A 186 -2.87 -17.77 2.87
CA GLY A 186 -4.07 -17.85 3.69
C GLY A 186 -5.19 -16.87 3.31
N GLU A 187 -4.86 -15.74 2.67
CA GLU A 187 -5.83 -14.82 2.08
C GLU A 187 -6.41 -15.41 0.81
N ILE A 188 -5.56 -15.88 -0.09
CA ILE A 188 -5.95 -16.50 -1.37
C ILE A 188 -6.89 -17.68 -1.12
N GLU A 189 -6.53 -18.59 -0.22
CA GLU A 189 -7.33 -19.78 0.11
C GLU A 189 -8.70 -19.43 0.68
N LYS A 190 -8.81 -18.33 1.42
CA LYS A 190 -10.07 -17.88 2.02
C LYS A 190 -10.97 -17.08 1.07
N HIS A 191 -10.37 -16.27 0.19
CA HIS A 191 -11.13 -15.31 -0.61
C HIS A 191 -11.42 -15.84 -2.01
N LEU A 192 -10.45 -16.44 -2.68
CA LEU A 192 -10.56 -16.80 -4.09
C LEU A 192 -11.75 -17.73 -4.39
N PRO A 193 -12.08 -18.78 -3.60
CA PRO A 193 -13.22 -19.64 -3.91
C PRO A 193 -14.54 -18.86 -3.98
N THR A 194 -14.79 -17.94 -3.04
CA THR A 194 -16.01 -17.10 -3.04
C THR A 194 -16.02 -16.12 -4.22
N MET A 195 -14.85 -15.53 -4.57
CA MET A 195 -14.73 -14.66 -5.74
C MET A 195 -14.99 -15.40 -7.05
N LEU A 196 -14.49 -16.64 -7.19
CA LEU A 196 -14.78 -17.51 -8.36
C LEU A 196 -16.25 -17.90 -8.42
N SER A 197 -16.87 -18.22 -7.28
CA SER A 197 -18.31 -18.48 -7.22
C SER A 197 -19.12 -17.25 -7.68
N ALA A 198 -18.69 -16.04 -7.31
CA ALA A 198 -19.36 -14.82 -7.73
C ALA A 198 -19.31 -14.58 -9.26
N VAL A 199 -18.15 -14.78 -9.87
CA VAL A 199 -18.04 -14.61 -11.35
C VAL A 199 -18.72 -15.75 -12.11
N ALA A 200 -18.86 -16.94 -11.52
CA ALA A 200 -19.64 -18.03 -12.10
C ALA A 200 -21.16 -17.73 -12.18
N LEU A 201 -21.66 -16.76 -11.40
CA LEU A 201 -23.05 -16.27 -11.48
C LEU A 201 -23.24 -15.21 -12.58
N LEU A 202 -22.17 -14.76 -13.23
CA LEU A 202 -22.22 -13.71 -14.26
C LEU A 202 -22.11 -14.32 -15.65
N GLU A 203 -22.84 -13.74 -16.62
CA GLU A 203 -22.80 -14.17 -18.00
C GLU A 203 -21.85 -13.35 -18.86
N GLY A 204 -21.13 -14.00 -19.77
CA GLY A 204 -20.29 -13.34 -20.77
C GLY A 204 -19.07 -12.60 -20.20
N VAL A 205 -18.59 -13.03 -19.03
CA VAL A 205 -17.41 -12.42 -18.38
C VAL A 205 -16.13 -13.20 -18.68
N ARG A 206 -15.03 -12.46 -18.80
CA ARG A 206 -13.65 -12.95 -18.77
C ARG A 206 -13.02 -12.51 -17.46
N VAL A 207 -12.17 -13.36 -16.90
CA VAL A 207 -11.56 -13.12 -15.61
C VAL A 207 -10.04 -13.03 -15.74
N ALA A 208 -9.42 -12.01 -15.18
CA ALA A 208 -7.98 -11.90 -15.07
C ALA A 208 -7.54 -11.87 -13.59
N ILE A 209 -6.62 -12.76 -13.21
CA ILE A 209 -6.12 -12.91 -11.84
C ILE A 209 -4.61 -12.68 -11.82
N PRO A 210 -4.13 -11.47 -11.51
CA PRO A 210 -2.71 -11.20 -11.33
C PRO A 210 -2.24 -11.74 -9.98
N ALA A 211 -1.19 -12.56 -9.98
CA ALA A 211 -0.56 -13.11 -8.79
C ALA A 211 0.63 -12.26 -8.34
N ALA A 212 0.72 -11.93 -7.06
CA ALA A 212 1.77 -11.06 -6.54
C ALA A 212 3.18 -11.68 -6.58
N ASN A 213 3.28 -13.00 -6.54
CA ASN A 213 4.54 -13.76 -6.56
C ASN A 213 4.30 -15.21 -7.00
N GLU A 214 5.38 -15.98 -7.23
CA GLU A 214 5.32 -17.36 -7.69
C GLU A 214 4.52 -18.30 -6.76
N ARG A 215 4.61 -18.11 -5.44
CA ARG A 215 3.84 -18.91 -4.48
C ARG A 215 2.33 -18.64 -4.59
N ALA A 216 1.97 -17.36 -4.73
CA ALA A 216 0.59 -16.95 -4.97
C ALA A 216 0.09 -17.50 -6.32
N LEU A 217 0.91 -17.43 -7.37
CA LEU A 217 0.60 -17.96 -8.70
C LEU A 217 0.27 -19.45 -8.66
N ALA A 218 1.13 -20.24 -8.01
CA ALA A 218 0.91 -21.67 -7.86
C ALA A 218 -0.39 -22.00 -7.09
N ALA A 219 -0.65 -21.26 -5.98
CA ALA A 219 -1.87 -21.46 -5.19
C ALA A 219 -3.13 -21.08 -5.98
N ILE A 220 -3.13 -19.93 -6.68
CA ILE A 220 -4.23 -19.46 -7.51
C ILE A 220 -4.53 -20.48 -8.62
N ARG A 221 -3.51 -20.92 -9.36
CA ARG A 221 -3.67 -21.94 -10.42
C ARG A 221 -4.27 -23.23 -9.90
N ARG A 222 -3.80 -23.71 -8.75
CA ARG A 222 -4.34 -24.92 -8.10
C ARG A 222 -5.84 -24.77 -7.76
N ILE A 223 -6.23 -23.61 -7.21
CA ILE A 223 -7.63 -23.37 -6.83
C ILE A 223 -8.49 -23.25 -8.09
N VAL A 224 -8.06 -22.50 -9.09
CA VAL A 224 -8.80 -22.29 -10.35
C VAL A 224 -8.98 -23.61 -11.10
N SER A 225 -7.94 -24.44 -11.21
CA SER A 225 -8.01 -25.74 -11.90
C SER A 225 -8.91 -26.74 -11.20
N GLY A 226 -9.05 -26.65 -9.88
CA GLY A 226 -9.96 -27.51 -9.09
C GLY A 226 -11.36 -26.95 -8.91
N PHE A 227 -11.65 -25.74 -9.44
CA PHE A 227 -12.94 -25.08 -9.24
C PHE A 227 -13.99 -25.51 -10.27
N ASP A 228 -15.14 -25.97 -9.79
CA ASP A 228 -16.26 -26.34 -10.65
C ASP A 228 -17.21 -25.16 -10.90
N PHE A 229 -17.01 -24.46 -11.99
CA PHE A 229 -17.82 -23.31 -12.39
C PHE A 229 -19.29 -23.67 -12.68
N ARG A 230 -19.62 -24.95 -12.90
CA ARG A 230 -20.99 -25.39 -13.18
C ARG A 230 -21.86 -25.46 -11.93
N ARG A 231 -21.27 -25.64 -10.75
CA ARG A 231 -22.00 -25.69 -9.47
C ARG A 231 -22.48 -24.31 -8.98
N GLY A 232 -21.96 -23.20 -9.51
CA GLY A 232 -22.30 -21.85 -9.08
C GLY A 232 -23.47 -21.20 -9.81
N GLY A 233 -23.93 -21.72 -10.95
CA GLY A 233 -24.94 -21.08 -11.76
C GLY A 233 -26.01 -22.03 -12.24
N SER A 234 -27.28 -21.73 -11.92
CA SER A 234 -28.46 -22.30 -12.55
C SER A 234 -28.78 -21.65 -13.91
N GLY A 235 -27.91 -20.80 -14.42
CA GLY A 235 -28.07 -20.04 -15.66
C GLY A 235 -27.34 -20.69 -16.84
N SER A 236 -27.83 -20.42 -18.05
CA SER A 236 -27.26 -20.85 -19.33
C SER A 236 -25.91 -20.18 -19.68
N GLY A 237 -25.30 -19.45 -18.74
CA GLY A 237 -23.99 -18.81 -18.89
C GLY A 237 -22.87 -19.85 -19.00
N GLY A 238 -22.04 -19.75 -20.05
CA GLY A 238 -20.86 -20.61 -20.25
C GLY A 238 -19.84 -20.41 -19.12
N THR A 239 -18.93 -21.38 -18.96
CA THR A 239 -17.78 -21.26 -18.04
C THR A 239 -16.98 -20.00 -18.38
N PRO A 240 -16.71 -19.09 -17.43
CA PRO A 240 -15.91 -17.89 -17.70
C PRO A 240 -14.50 -18.27 -18.14
N GLU A 241 -13.95 -17.55 -19.09
CA GLU A 241 -12.54 -17.65 -19.44
C GLU A 241 -11.70 -17.03 -18.31
N VAL A 242 -10.84 -17.83 -17.68
CA VAL A 242 -10.01 -17.39 -16.55
C VAL A 242 -8.55 -17.41 -16.95
N SER A 243 -7.92 -16.23 -16.93
CA SER A 243 -6.48 -16.06 -17.12
C SER A 243 -5.78 -15.81 -15.79
N VAL A 244 -4.65 -16.50 -15.55
CA VAL A 244 -3.83 -16.33 -14.33
C VAL A 244 -2.40 -16.03 -14.74
N GLN A 245 -1.89 -14.89 -14.31
CA GLN A 245 -0.56 -14.40 -14.67
C GLN A 245 0.26 -13.97 -13.45
N LEU A 246 1.58 -13.98 -13.56
CA LEU A 246 2.47 -13.43 -12.55
C LEU A 246 2.60 -11.91 -12.73
N GLY A 247 2.35 -11.14 -11.68
CA GLY A 247 2.41 -9.68 -11.73
C GLY A 247 1.33 -9.05 -12.61
N GLY A 248 1.53 -7.78 -12.96
CA GLY A 248 0.64 -7.06 -13.88
C GLY A 248 -0.69 -6.61 -13.27
N ALA A 249 -0.81 -6.52 -11.94
CA ALA A 249 -2.05 -6.11 -11.27
C ALA A 249 -2.53 -4.73 -11.77
N ARG A 250 -1.63 -3.78 -11.92
CA ARG A 250 -1.92 -2.43 -12.44
C ARG A 250 -2.50 -2.47 -13.86
N ASP A 251 -1.87 -3.23 -14.75
CA ASP A 251 -2.34 -3.36 -16.13
C ASP A 251 -3.72 -4.02 -16.21
N VAL A 252 -3.92 -5.09 -15.46
CA VAL A 252 -5.23 -5.78 -15.36
C VAL A 252 -6.31 -4.83 -14.84
N LEU A 253 -6.05 -4.06 -13.78
CA LEU A 253 -7.00 -3.11 -13.21
C LEU A 253 -7.33 -1.96 -14.19
N CYS A 254 -6.35 -1.46 -14.93
CA CYS A 254 -6.58 -0.41 -15.94
C CYS A 254 -7.43 -0.89 -17.13
N ARG A 255 -7.42 -2.20 -17.43
CA ARG A 255 -8.17 -2.81 -18.52
C ARG A 255 -9.52 -3.36 -18.10
N ALA A 256 -9.71 -3.67 -16.84
CA ALA A 256 -10.95 -4.28 -16.35
C ALA A 256 -12.15 -3.33 -16.34
N GLU A 257 -13.34 -3.83 -16.66
CA GLU A 257 -14.59 -3.07 -16.47
C GLU A 257 -14.94 -2.89 -14.98
N CYS A 258 -14.61 -3.87 -14.18
CA CYS A 258 -14.75 -3.84 -12.72
C CYS A 258 -13.83 -4.88 -12.07
N ALA A 259 -13.73 -4.80 -10.74
CA ALA A 259 -12.87 -5.69 -9.98
C ALA A 259 -13.51 -6.18 -8.67
N VAL A 260 -13.04 -7.32 -8.18
CA VAL A 260 -13.21 -7.74 -6.79
C VAL A 260 -11.84 -7.91 -6.16
N VAL A 261 -11.61 -7.19 -5.07
CA VAL A 261 -10.26 -7.04 -4.48
C VAL A 261 -10.29 -7.32 -2.99
N ALA A 262 -9.38 -8.15 -2.50
CA ALA A 262 -9.17 -8.32 -1.06
C ALA A 262 -8.54 -7.05 -0.46
N SER A 263 -8.92 -6.72 0.78
CA SER A 263 -8.40 -5.54 1.48
C SER A 263 -6.87 -5.54 1.54
N GLY A 264 -6.26 -4.40 1.26
CA GLY A 264 -4.81 -4.17 1.25
C GLY A 264 -4.43 -3.06 0.27
N THR A 265 -3.16 -2.97 -0.10
CA THR A 265 -2.63 -1.98 -1.07
C THR A 265 -3.34 -2.07 -2.43
N ALA A 266 -3.80 -3.26 -2.81
CA ALA A 266 -4.52 -3.48 -4.07
C ALA A 266 -5.81 -2.66 -4.19
N THR A 267 -6.45 -2.27 -3.08
CA THR A 267 -7.62 -1.37 -3.11
C THR A 267 -7.24 0.04 -3.52
N LEU A 268 -6.06 0.50 -3.12
CA LEU A 268 -5.51 1.78 -3.57
C LEU A 268 -5.11 1.73 -5.05
N GLU A 269 -4.50 0.63 -5.50
CA GLU A 269 -4.18 0.43 -6.92
C GLU A 269 -5.45 0.44 -7.78
N ALA A 270 -6.53 -0.21 -7.32
CA ALA A 270 -7.82 -0.20 -8.01
C ALA A 270 -8.43 1.22 -8.08
N ALA A 271 -8.32 2.01 -7.00
CA ALA A 271 -8.73 3.41 -7.01
C ALA A 271 -7.91 4.24 -8.00
N LEU A 272 -6.60 4.11 -8.01
CA LEU A 272 -5.70 4.82 -8.92
C LEU A 272 -5.91 4.41 -10.39
N ALA A 273 -6.33 3.17 -10.63
CA ALA A 273 -6.76 2.69 -11.95
C ALA A 273 -8.16 3.19 -12.35
N ARG A 274 -8.91 3.83 -11.44
CA ARG A 274 -10.33 4.20 -11.62
C ARG A 274 -11.23 3.00 -11.97
N CYS A 275 -10.85 1.82 -11.48
CA CYS A 275 -11.59 0.59 -11.71
C CYS A 275 -12.69 0.43 -10.64
N PRO A 276 -13.98 0.44 -11.00
CA PRO A 276 -15.07 0.15 -10.07
C PRO A 276 -14.83 -1.18 -9.36
N THR A 277 -14.75 -1.16 -8.03
CA THR A 277 -14.22 -2.27 -7.26
C THR A 277 -15.10 -2.61 -6.07
N VAL A 278 -15.42 -3.90 -5.91
CA VAL A 278 -15.95 -4.47 -4.67
C VAL A 278 -14.77 -4.88 -3.79
N LEU A 279 -14.67 -4.27 -2.63
CA LEU A 279 -13.70 -4.69 -1.63
C LEU A 279 -14.27 -5.83 -0.81
N VAL A 280 -13.50 -6.89 -0.65
CA VAL A 280 -13.91 -8.04 0.15
C VAL A 280 -12.85 -8.39 1.18
N TYR A 281 -13.28 -8.88 2.35
CA TYR A 281 -12.33 -9.37 3.33
C TYR A 281 -12.98 -10.32 4.33
N ARG A 282 -12.30 -11.44 4.62
CA ARG A 282 -12.71 -12.40 5.62
C ARG A 282 -11.53 -12.87 6.43
N VAL A 283 -11.65 -12.76 7.76
CA VAL A 283 -10.70 -13.31 8.73
C VAL A 283 -11.39 -14.30 9.67
N SER A 284 -10.64 -14.95 10.56
CA SER A 284 -11.27 -15.79 11.58
C SER A 284 -12.15 -14.94 12.52
N ALA A 285 -13.23 -15.53 13.03
CA ALA A 285 -14.15 -14.84 13.92
C ALA A 285 -13.46 -14.22 15.15
N ALA A 286 -12.46 -14.92 15.71
CA ALA A 286 -11.66 -14.42 16.83
C ALA A 286 -10.87 -13.15 16.44
N LEU A 287 -10.25 -13.12 15.25
CA LEU A 287 -9.50 -11.96 14.77
C LEU A 287 -10.44 -10.81 14.42
N ALA A 288 -11.60 -11.07 13.82
CA ALA A 288 -12.62 -10.07 13.54
C ALA A 288 -13.14 -9.42 14.83
N TRP A 289 -13.42 -10.21 15.87
CA TRP A 289 -13.83 -9.73 17.18
C TRP A 289 -12.75 -8.85 17.83
N PHE A 290 -11.48 -9.27 17.78
CA PHE A 290 -10.36 -8.50 18.29
C PHE A 290 -10.18 -7.19 17.52
N ALA A 291 -10.20 -7.24 16.18
CA ALA A 291 -10.04 -6.08 15.31
C ALA A 291 -11.11 -5.01 15.60
N ARG A 292 -12.37 -5.41 15.74
CA ARG A 292 -13.48 -4.49 16.10
C ARG A 292 -13.29 -3.78 17.45
N ARG A 293 -12.51 -4.34 18.37
CA ARG A 293 -12.22 -3.71 19.67
C ARG A 293 -11.02 -2.78 19.64
N VAL A 294 -10.06 -3.05 18.74
CA VAL A 294 -8.79 -2.32 18.69
C VAL A 294 -8.82 -1.19 17.65
N ILE A 295 -9.45 -1.43 16.49
CA ILE A 295 -9.57 -0.46 15.42
C ILE A 295 -10.80 0.40 15.69
N LYS A 296 -10.59 1.63 16.17
CA LYS A 296 -11.66 2.58 16.51
C LYS A 296 -11.63 3.87 15.69
N GLY A 297 -10.55 4.09 14.93
CA GLY A 297 -10.29 5.36 14.25
C GLY A 297 -10.87 5.48 12.84
N VAL A 298 -11.43 4.39 12.29
CA VAL A 298 -11.94 4.34 10.92
C VAL A 298 -13.22 3.51 10.83
N ARG A 299 -14.10 3.89 9.91
CA ARG A 299 -15.32 3.12 9.58
C ARG A 299 -15.05 2.06 8.52
N HIS A 300 -14.07 2.33 7.65
CA HIS A 300 -13.73 1.55 6.48
C HIS A 300 -12.42 0.80 6.66
N ILE A 301 -12.28 -0.34 5.98
CA ILE A 301 -11.02 -1.10 5.95
C ILE A 301 -10.25 -0.89 4.64
N GLY A 302 -10.90 -0.40 3.60
CA GLY A 302 -10.27 -0.06 2.32
C GLY A 302 -9.63 1.32 2.35
N LEU A 303 -8.36 1.40 1.96
CA LEU A 303 -7.63 2.69 1.94
C LEU A 303 -8.34 3.75 1.10
N ALA A 304 -8.94 3.37 -0.05
CA ALA A 304 -9.69 4.29 -0.88
C ALA A 304 -10.86 4.94 -0.11
N ASN A 305 -11.64 4.14 0.60
CA ASN A 305 -12.78 4.64 1.39
C ASN A 305 -12.31 5.46 2.61
N VAL A 306 -11.19 5.07 3.24
CA VAL A 306 -10.59 5.85 4.34
C VAL A 306 -10.13 7.22 3.84
N ILE A 307 -9.46 7.29 2.70
CA ILE A 307 -9.01 8.55 2.09
C ILE A 307 -10.22 9.43 1.78
N TRP A 308 -11.24 8.87 1.12
CA TRP A 308 -12.48 9.54 0.79
C TRP A 308 -13.19 10.10 2.04
N GLU A 309 -13.36 9.28 3.09
CA GLU A 309 -13.95 9.72 4.37
C GLU A 309 -13.15 10.86 5.00
N LYS A 310 -11.82 10.73 5.04
CA LYS A 310 -10.92 11.72 5.67
C LYS A 310 -10.73 13.00 4.84
N SER A 311 -11.04 12.96 3.55
CA SER A 311 -11.09 14.15 2.69
C SER A 311 -12.37 14.99 2.87
N GLY A 312 -13.29 14.55 3.73
CA GLY A 312 -14.54 15.27 4.00
C GLY A 312 -15.60 15.08 2.92
N GLU A 313 -15.43 14.13 2.03
CA GLU A 313 -16.40 13.79 0.99
C GLU A 313 -17.68 13.18 1.61
N VAL A 314 -18.82 13.49 1.01
CA VAL A 314 -20.14 13.07 1.47
C VAL A 314 -20.85 12.33 0.35
N GLY A 315 -21.51 11.22 0.68
CA GLY A 315 -22.29 10.45 -0.27
C GLY A 315 -22.03 8.95 -0.20
N GLU A 316 -22.21 8.29 -1.33
CA GLU A 316 -21.96 6.85 -1.45
C GLU A 316 -20.46 6.57 -1.54
N GLU A 317 -20.01 5.56 -0.81
CA GLU A 317 -18.60 5.13 -0.73
C GLU A 317 -18.03 4.82 -2.13
N PRO A 318 -16.75 5.15 -2.39
CA PRO A 318 -16.10 4.81 -3.66
C PRO A 318 -16.09 3.31 -3.96
N MET A 319 -15.97 2.47 -2.91
CA MET A 319 -15.90 1.01 -3.04
C MET A 319 -16.85 0.36 -2.04
N PRO A 320 -17.87 -0.43 -2.47
CA PRO A 320 -18.64 -1.26 -1.57
C PRO A 320 -17.73 -2.23 -0.80
N GLU A 321 -17.89 -2.31 0.53
CA GLU A 321 -17.14 -3.22 1.40
C GLU A 321 -18.01 -4.40 1.84
N LEU A 322 -17.72 -5.60 1.35
CA LEU A 322 -18.38 -6.84 1.74
C LEU A 322 -17.48 -7.64 2.69
N LEU A 323 -17.77 -7.54 3.98
CA LEU A 323 -16.90 -8.05 5.03
C LEU A 323 -17.53 -9.25 5.74
N GLN A 324 -16.73 -10.22 6.12
CA GLN A 324 -17.11 -11.38 6.92
C GLN A 324 -18.34 -12.12 6.35
N GLU A 325 -19.49 -12.04 7.01
CA GLU A 325 -20.75 -12.68 6.64
C GLU A 325 -21.35 -12.07 5.37
N ASP A 326 -21.08 -10.80 5.11
CA ASP A 326 -21.54 -10.08 3.92
C ASP A 326 -20.75 -10.46 2.65
N PHE A 327 -19.59 -11.06 2.81
CA PHE A 327 -18.79 -11.56 1.69
C PHE A 327 -19.37 -12.89 1.19
N THR A 328 -20.41 -12.83 0.37
CA THR A 328 -21.02 -13.96 -0.32
C THR A 328 -20.89 -13.82 -1.84
N ALA A 329 -20.99 -14.95 -2.55
CA ALA A 329 -20.90 -14.96 -4.01
C ALA A 329 -21.99 -14.11 -4.66
N GLU A 330 -23.22 -14.21 -4.13
CA GLU A 330 -24.40 -13.52 -4.65
C GLU A 330 -24.27 -12.00 -4.49
N ARG A 331 -23.79 -11.51 -3.32
CA ARG A 331 -23.61 -10.07 -3.09
C ARG A 331 -22.50 -9.50 -3.96
N VAL A 332 -21.37 -10.21 -4.08
CA VAL A 332 -20.27 -9.80 -4.98
C VAL A 332 -20.78 -9.76 -6.42
N ALA A 333 -21.48 -10.80 -6.89
CA ALA A 333 -22.03 -10.84 -8.24
C ALA A 333 -23.04 -9.71 -8.49
N ALA A 334 -23.88 -9.39 -7.50
CA ALA A 334 -24.85 -8.30 -7.60
C ALA A 334 -24.15 -6.94 -7.81
N GLU A 335 -23.08 -6.65 -7.05
CA GLU A 335 -22.31 -5.41 -7.24
C GLU A 335 -21.62 -5.36 -8.61
N LEU A 336 -20.90 -6.43 -9.00
CA LEU A 336 -20.24 -6.49 -10.31
C LEU A 336 -21.25 -6.36 -11.46
N SER A 337 -22.41 -7.01 -11.34
CA SER A 337 -23.49 -6.95 -12.35
C SER A 337 -24.02 -5.55 -12.62
N LYS A 338 -24.05 -4.67 -11.59
CA LYS A 338 -24.44 -3.26 -11.75
C LYS A 338 -23.55 -2.56 -12.76
N TRP A 339 -22.24 -2.77 -12.68
CA TRP A 339 -21.26 -2.09 -13.52
C TRP A 339 -21.09 -2.74 -14.91
N LEU A 340 -21.27 -4.06 -15.00
CA LEU A 340 -21.20 -4.78 -16.26
C LEU A 340 -22.42 -4.49 -17.16
N LYS A 341 -23.62 -4.30 -16.58
CA LYS A 341 -24.87 -4.08 -17.30
C LYS A 341 -25.20 -2.61 -17.55
N ASP A 342 -24.74 -1.70 -16.67
CA ASP A 342 -25.02 -0.27 -16.77
C ASP A 342 -23.72 0.55 -16.87
N PRO A 343 -23.35 0.99 -18.10
CA PRO A 343 -22.20 1.86 -18.32
C PRO A 343 -22.27 3.17 -17.52
N SER A 344 -23.47 3.70 -17.27
CA SER A 344 -23.65 4.93 -16.50
C SER A 344 -23.36 4.70 -15.00
N ALA A 345 -23.79 3.56 -14.44
CA ALA A 345 -23.45 3.17 -13.07
C ALA A 345 -21.92 2.97 -12.92
N ARG A 346 -21.30 2.34 -13.92
CA ARG A 346 -19.84 2.18 -13.98
C ARG A 346 -19.13 3.53 -14.02
N ALA A 347 -19.56 4.46 -14.86
CA ALA A 347 -18.98 5.79 -14.96
C ALA A 347 -19.11 6.57 -13.63
N ARG A 348 -20.26 6.49 -12.96
CA ARG A 348 -20.45 7.11 -11.63
C ARG A 348 -19.52 6.51 -10.57
N ALA A 349 -19.36 5.18 -10.58
CA ALA A 349 -18.42 4.52 -9.65
C ALA A 349 -16.96 4.94 -9.91
N ALA A 350 -16.55 5.02 -11.18
CA ALA A 350 -15.22 5.52 -11.56
C ALA A 350 -15.01 6.99 -11.13
N ALA A 351 -16.01 7.86 -11.33
CA ALA A 351 -15.95 9.27 -10.94
C ALA A 351 -15.78 9.46 -9.42
N ARG A 352 -16.37 8.58 -8.58
CA ARG A 352 -16.13 8.62 -7.13
C ARG A 352 -14.69 8.32 -6.76
N LEU A 353 -14.00 7.51 -7.55
CA LEU A 353 -12.58 7.23 -7.37
C LEU A 353 -11.69 8.41 -7.75
N ASP A 354 -12.17 9.35 -8.59
CA ASP A 354 -11.43 10.56 -8.95
C ASP A 354 -11.15 11.45 -7.72
N ALA A 355 -12.06 11.53 -6.76
CA ALA A 355 -11.84 12.25 -5.52
C ALA A 355 -10.67 11.65 -4.71
N VAL A 356 -10.59 10.32 -4.65
CA VAL A 356 -9.48 9.60 -4.00
C VAL A 356 -8.16 9.84 -4.74
N VAL A 357 -8.17 9.77 -6.07
CA VAL A 357 -6.98 10.01 -6.90
C VAL A 357 -6.49 11.45 -6.72
N GLY A 358 -7.39 12.45 -6.84
CA GLY A 358 -7.05 13.86 -6.67
C GLY A 358 -6.50 14.19 -5.28
N ALA A 359 -6.99 13.53 -4.23
CA ALA A 359 -6.47 13.70 -2.88
C ALA A 359 -5.02 13.18 -2.71
N LEU A 360 -4.57 12.25 -3.55
CA LEU A 360 -3.24 11.65 -3.48
C LEU A 360 -2.21 12.30 -4.41
N GLU A 361 -2.68 13.06 -5.40
CA GLU A 361 -1.82 13.77 -6.34
C GLU A 361 -1.28 15.05 -5.71
N THR A 362 -0.05 15.41 -6.06
CA THR A 362 0.60 16.66 -5.67
C THR A 362 1.33 17.25 -6.87
N ASP A 363 1.59 18.55 -6.83
CA ASP A 363 2.45 19.19 -7.82
C ASP A 363 3.88 18.67 -7.70
N GLY A 364 4.32 17.88 -8.65
CA GLY A 364 5.65 17.30 -8.70
C GLY A 364 5.78 15.91 -8.07
N SER A 365 7.01 15.41 -8.03
CA SER A 365 7.30 14.05 -7.56
C SER A 365 7.39 13.95 -6.05
N ALA A 366 6.70 12.93 -5.48
CA ALA A 366 6.79 12.56 -4.07
C ALA A 366 8.26 12.29 -3.68
N PHE A 367 8.99 11.59 -4.53
CA PHE A 367 10.40 11.28 -4.27
C PHE A 367 11.30 12.52 -4.33
N ALA A 368 11.04 13.47 -5.23
CA ALA A 368 11.78 14.73 -5.27
C ALA A 368 11.55 15.55 -3.99
N ARG A 369 10.33 15.57 -3.45
CA ARG A 369 10.02 16.22 -2.17
C ARG A 369 10.75 15.56 -1.01
N ILE A 370 10.73 14.21 -0.94
CA ILE A 370 11.46 13.47 0.09
C ILE A 370 12.97 13.72 -0.03
N ALA A 371 13.55 13.65 -1.24
CA ALA A 371 14.97 13.96 -1.46
C ALA A 371 15.31 15.41 -1.06
N GLY A 372 14.45 16.35 -1.40
CA GLY A 372 14.55 17.74 -0.95
C GLY A 372 14.54 17.86 0.58
N ALA A 373 13.63 17.15 1.26
CA ALA A 373 13.58 17.11 2.73
C ALA A 373 14.84 16.45 3.34
N VAL A 374 15.42 15.43 2.69
CA VAL A 374 16.70 14.82 3.09
C VAL A 374 17.84 15.80 2.99
N LEU A 375 17.89 16.61 1.92
CA LEU A 375 18.99 17.55 1.63
C LEU A 375 18.81 18.93 2.25
N SER A 376 17.61 19.28 2.72
CA SER A 376 17.34 20.57 3.36
C SER A 376 18.23 20.77 4.59
N PRO A 377 18.72 21.98 4.86
CA PRO A 377 19.41 22.25 6.12
C PRO A 377 18.46 22.04 7.32
N PRO A 378 19.00 21.77 8.52
CA PRO A 378 18.16 21.70 9.71
C PRO A 378 17.42 23.04 9.91
N ASP A 379 16.14 22.98 10.19
CA ASP A 379 15.38 24.14 10.65
C ASP A 379 16.01 24.58 11.99
N ARG A 380 16.59 25.78 12.02
CA ARG A 380 17.24 26.36 13.22
C ARG A 380 16.20 26.91 14.18
#